data_bc327b4dd9f4eced7937b10bf6121522
#
_entry.id   bc327b4dd9f4eced7937b10bf6121522
#
_cell.length_a   1.000
_cell.length_b   1.000
_cell.length_c   1.000
_cell.angle_alpha   90.00
_cell.angle_beta   90.00
_cell.angle_gamma   90.00
#
_symmetry.space_group_name_H-M   'P 1'
#
loop_
_entity.id
_entity.type
_entity.pdbx_description
1 polymer ?
#
loop_
_entity_poly.entity_id
_entity_poly.type
_entity_poly.pdbx_seq_one_letter_code
_entity_poly.pdbx_strand_id
1 'polypeptide(L)'
;MMKNELLKYKTLNELADKNGIVVFGGSEDMNVPLGELKQAFDIDSKMYNRSISGLSINDAISAYDACVAPLSPETVLLHIGSADLDSFEKAPSAFDYKYRELIAHIRSQ
;
A
#
# COMPACT_ATOMS: atom_id res chain seq x y z
N MET A 1 0.08 9.05 13.95
CA MET A 1 -0.97 8.40 13.15
C MET A 1 -0.44 7.18 12.38
N MET A 2 0.59 7.35 11.54
CA MET A 2 1.18 6.23 10.81
C MET A 2 1.68 5.12 11.74
N LYS A 3 2.30 5.46 12.85
CA LYS A 3 2.82 4.50 13.81
C LYS A 3 1.74 3.54 14.34
N ASN A 4 0.55 4.06 14.62
CA ASN A 4 -0.56 3.24 15.11
C ASN A 4 -1.07 2.29 14.03
N GLU A 5 -1.14 2.77 12.78
CA GLU A 5 -1.55 1.95 11.65
C GLU A 5 -0.54 0.84 11.37
N LEU A 6 0.76 1.14 11.48
CA LEU A 6 1.82 0.14 11.30
C LEU A 6 1.71 -0.97 12.34
N LEU A 7 1.46 -0.62 13.61
CA LEU A 7 1.29 -1.61 14.67
C LEU A 7 0.06 -2.47 14.44
N LYS A 8 -1.04 -1.85 14.04
CA LYS A 8 -2.27 -2.56 13.72
C LYS A 8 -2.05 -3.57 12.59
N TYR A 9 -1.39 -3.15 11.53
CA TYR A 9 -1.15 -4.03 10.39
C TYR A 9 -0.16 -5.14 10.72
N LYS A 10 0.83 -4.88 11.56
CA LYS A 10 1.75 -5.91 12.01
C LYS A 10 0.98 -7.03 12.73
N THR A 11 0.04 -6.67 13.59
CA THR A 11 -0.80 -7.63 14.30
C THR A 11 -1.70 -8.41 13.33
N LEU A 12 -2.35 -7.71 12.40
CA LEU A 12 -3.22 -8.35 11.41
C LEU A 12 -2.44 -9.30 10.49
N ASN A 13 -1.20 -8.97 10.16
CA ASN A 13 -0.38 -9.80 9.28
C ASN A 13 -0.04 -11.16 9.90
N GLU A 14 -0.04 -11.26 11.22
CA GLU A 14 0.15 -12.55 11.90
C GLU A 14 -1.00 -13.53 11.60
N LEU A 15 -2.18 -13.01 11.31
CA LEU A 15 -3.38 -13.79 11.03
C LEU A 15 -3.68 -13.95 9.55
N ALA A 16 -2.97 -13.21 8.69
CA ALA A 16 -3.25 -13.16 7.26
C ALA A 16 -2.55 -14.28 6.50
N ASP A 17 -3.16 -14.69 5.39
CA ASP A 17 -2.55 -15.65 4.47
C ASP A 17 -1.59 -14.92 3.52
N LYS A 18 -0.53 -15.60 3.13
CA LYS A 18 0.44 -15.08 2.18
C LYS A 18 -0.02 -15.29 0.73
N ASN A 19 0.65 -14.60 -0.20
CA ASN A 19 0.46 -14.75 -1.64
C ASN A 19 -0.90 -14.28 -2.16
N GLY A 20 -1.53 -13.34 -1.44
CA GLY A 20 -2.78 -12.73 -1.87
C GLY A 20 -2.57 -11.44 -2.64
N ILE A 21 -3.65 -10.67 -2.75
CA ILE A 21 -3.67 -9.34 -3.35
C ILE A 21 -3.68 -8.32 -2.23
N VAL A 22 -2.78 -7.34 -2.27
CA VAL A 22 -2.71 -6.30 -1.26
C VAL A 22 -2.96 -4.94 -1.89
N VAL A 23 -3.90 -4.17 -1.33
CA VAL A 23 -4.12 -2.78 -1.69
C VAL A 23 -3.23 -1.92 -0.77
N PHE A 24 -2.37 -1.13 -1.38
CA PHE A 24 -1.44 -0.27 -0.65
C PHE A 24 -1.54 1.15 -1.19
N GLY A 25 -2.11 2.04 -0.41
CA GLY A 25 -2.35 3.40 -0.83
C GLY A 25 -2.48 4.37 0.33
N GLY A 26 -3.06 5.51 0.05
CA GLY A 26 -3.26 6.59 1.01
C GLY A 26 -4.65 6.61 1.62
N SER A 27 -5.05 7.79 2.08
CA SER A 27 -6.31 7.97 2.80
C SER A 27 -7.54 7.55 2.01
N GLU A 28 -7.57 7.80 0.70
CA GLU A 28 -8.72 7.45 -0.13
C GLU A 28 -8.94 5.95 -0.23
N ASP A 29 -7.90 5.16 -0.01
CA ASP A 29 -7.94 3.72 -0.21
C ASP A 29 -8.27 2.95 1.06
N MET A 30 -8.30 3.61 2.21
CA MET A 30 -8.48 2.93 3.49
C MET A 30 -9.84 2.26 3.63
N ASN A 31 -10.85 2.78 2.98
CA ASN A 31 -12.22 2.29 3.09
C ASN A 31 -12.71 1.53 1.84
N VAL A 32 -11.79 1.12 0.99
CA VAL A 32 -12.17 0.32 -0.19
C VAL A 32 -12.81 -0.99 0.29
N PRO A 33 -14.04 -1.31 -0.15
CA PRO A 33 -14.76 -2.48 0.35
C PRO A 33 -14.30 -3.77 -0.36
N LEU A 34 -13.17 -4.32 0.08
CA LEU A 34 -12.54 -5.48 -0.56
C LEU A 34 -13.44 -6.71 -0.62
N GLY A 35 -14.25 -6.94 0.43
CA GLY A 35 -15.18 -8.06 0.46
C GLY A 35 -16.21 -7.99 -0.66
N GLU A 36 -16.78 -6.81 -0.87
CA GLU A 36 -17.76 -6.59 -1.93
C GLU A 36 -17.12 -6.69 -3.32
N LEU A 37 -15.91 -6.12 -3.48
CA LEU A 37 -15.19 -6.20 -4.75
C LEU A 37 -14.85 -7.64 -5.10
N LYS A 38 -14.39 -8.40 -4.13
CA LYS A 38 -14.05 -9.80 -4.30
C LYS A 38 -15.26 -10.61 -4.74
N GLN A 39 -16.40 -10.38 -4.11
CA GLN A 39 -17.64 -11.05 -4.45
C GLN A 39 -18.18 -10.62 -5.81
N ALA A 40 -18.18 -9.31 -6.08
CA ALA A 40 -18.73 -8.75 -7.31
C ALA A 40 -17.97 -9.21 -8.57
N PHE A 41 -16.65 -9.38 -8.46
CA PHE A 41 -15.79 -9.75 -9.58
C PHE A 41 -15.31 -11.20 -9.52
N ASP A 42 -15.87 -12.00 -8.61
CA ASP A 42 -15.57 -13.43 -8.47
C ASP A 42 -14.05 -13.70 -8.32
N ILE A 43 -13.42 -12.94 -7.43
CA ILE A 43 -11.99 -13.07 -7.17
C ILE A 43 -11.75 -14.13 -6.11
N ASP A 44 -10.98 -15.16 -6.45
CA ASP A 44 -10.67 -16.26 -5.52
C ASP A 44 -9.56 -15.94 -4.55
N SER A 45 -8.61 -15.08 -4.93
CA SER A 45 -7.46 -14.74 -4.09
C SER A 45 -7.88 -13.96 -2.86
N LYS A 46 -7.14 -14.16 -1.76
CA LYS A 46 -7.31 -13.33 -0.57
C LYS A 46 -6.92 -11.89 -0.90
N MET A 47 -7.67 -10.94 -0.36
CA MET A 47 -7.41 -9.51 -0.56
C MET A 47 -7.29 -8.83 0.79
N TYR A 48 -6.24 -8.02 0.95
CA TYR A 48 -6.00 -7.28 2.18
C TYR A 48 -5.74 -5.82 1.87
N ASN A 49 -6.30 -4.93 2.69
CA ASN A 49 -6.05 -3.50 2.58
C ASN A 49 -5.01 -3.10 3.62
N ARG A 50 -3.87 -2.58 3.14
CA ARG A 50 -2.80 -2.07 4.00
C ARG A 50 -2.52 -0.61 3.72
N SER A 51 -3.57 0.12 3.35
CA SER A 51 -3.47 1.55 3.08
C SER A 51 -3.28 2.35 4.38
N ILE A 52 -2.59 3.48 4.29
CA ILE A 52 -2.21 4.29 5.44
C ILE A 52 -2.64 5.74 5.19
N SER A 53 -3.37 6.31 6.16
CA SER A 53 -3.82 7.68 6.08
C SER A 53 -2.65 8.65 5.97
N GLY A 54 -2.70 9.54 4.96
CA GLY A 54 -1.67 10.56 4.77
C GLY A 54 -0.32 10.03 4.31
N LEU A 55 -0.27 8.81 3.78
CA LEU A 55 1.00 8.22 3.35
C LEU A 55 1.61 9.01 2.21
N SER A 56 2.83 9.52 2.43
CA SER A 56 3.60 10.22 1.41
C SER A 56 4.55 9.26 0.68
N ILE A 57 4.99 9.68 -0.50
CA ILE A 57 5.97 8.91 -1.27
C ILE A 57 7.29 8.74 -0.51
N ASN A 58 7.64 9.69 0.34
CA ASN A 58 8.86 9.63 1.14
C ASN A 58 8.85 8.50 2.17
N ASP A 59 7.67 8.13 2.67
CA ASP A 59 7.52 7.10 3.70
C ASP A 59 7.07 5.76 3.12
N ALA A 60 6.81 5.70 1.82
CA ALA A 60 6.17 4.54 1.20
C ALA A 60 7.00 3.26 1.27
N ILE A 61 8.30 3.34 1.00
CA ILE A 61 9.17 2.14 1.04
C ILE A 61 9.22 1.55 2.44
N SER A 62 9.41 2.41 3.45
CA SER A 62 9.45 2.00 4.84
C SER A 62 8.13 1.36 5.28
N ALA A 63 7.01 1.97 4.91
CA ALA A 63 5.69 1.44 5.22
C ALA A 63 5.42 0.12 4.49
N TYR A 64 5.83 0.01 3.24
CA TYR A 64 5.70 -1.22 2.47
C TYR A 64 6.42 -2.38 3.17
N ASP A 65 7.66 -2.16 3.56
CA ASP A 65 8.47 -3.20 4.23
C ASP A 65 7.83 -3.65 5.53
N ALA A 66 7.21 -2.74 6.27
CA ALA A 66 6.59 -3.06 7.54
C ALA A 66 5.24 -3.77 7.41
N CYS A 67 4.42 -3.38 6.43
CA CYS A 67 3.02 -3.78 6.36
C CYS A 67 2.70 -4.75 5.24
N VAL A 68 3.36 -4.66 4.11
CA VAL A 68 3.01 -5.41 2.91
C VAL A 68 3.98 -6.53 2.60
N ALA A 69 5.28 -6.27 2.67
CA ALA A 69 6.29 -7.27 2.35
C ALA A 69 6.13 -8.57 3.15
N PRO A 70 5.79 -8.54 4.46
CA PRO A 70 5.60 -9.78 5.22
C PRO A 70 4.48 -10.67 4.70
N LEU A 71 3.54 -10.14 3.93
CA LEU A 71 2.45 -10.92 3.33
C LEU A 71 2.87 -11.62 2.04
N SER A 72 4.05 -11.36 1.53
CA SER A 72 4.55 -11.93 0.27
C SER A 72 3.48 -11.89 -0.84
N PRO A 73 2.95 -10.71 -1.17
CA PRO A 73 1.79 -10.62 -2.06
C PRO A 73 2.10 -11.09 -3.47
N GLU A 74 1.14 -11.75 -4.09
CA GLU A 74 1.18 -12.07 -5.51
C GLU A 74 0.99 -10.81 -6.34
N THR A 75 0.11 -9.93 -5.90
CA THR A 75 -0.23 -8.69 -6.60
C THR A 75 -0.35 -7.55 -5.60
N VAL A 76 0.21 -6.40 -5.94
CA VAL A 76 0.05 -5.16 -5.17
C VAL A 76 -0.69 -4.16 -6.04
N LEU A 77 -1.84 -3.69 -5.55
CA LEU A 77 -2.57 -2.59 -6.17
C LEU A 77 -2.11 -1.30 -5.47
N LEU A 78 -1.36 -0.49 -6.19
CA LEU A 78 -0.65 0.65 -5.64
C LEU A 78 -1.32 1.96 -6.04
N HIS A 79 -1.64 2.80 -5.05
CA HIS A 79 -2.21 4.12 -5.29
C HIS A 79 -1.65 5.12 -4.28
N ILE A 80 -0.57 5.81 -4.64
CA ILE A 80 0.11 6.76 -3.77
C ILE A 80 0.28 8.08 -4.53
N GLY A 81 0.16 9.19 -3.83
CA GLY A 81 0.41 10.50 -4.42
C GLY A 81 -0.49 11.61 -3.91
N SER A 82 -1.67 11.31 -3.39
CA SER A 82 -2.59 12.36 -2.95
C SER A 82 -2.02 13.21 -1.81
N ALA A 83 -1.21 12.63 -0.94
CA ALA A 83 -0.55 13.37 0.14
C ALA A 83 0.65 14.19 -0.34
N ASP A 84 1.04 14.04 -1.61
CA ASP A 84 2.25 14.65 -2.17
C ASP A 84 1.94 15.75 -3.19
N LEU A 85 0.69 16.20 -3.30
CA LEU A 85 0.30 17.16 -4.33
C LEU A 85 1.13 18.44 -4.31
N ASP A 86 1.37 19.01 -3.13
CA ASP A 86 2.18 20.22 -2.98
C ASP A 86 3.62 19.99 -3.45
N SER A 87 4.20 18.89 -3.00
CA SER A 87 5.57 18.52 -3.39
C SER A 87 5.69 18.27 -4.88
N PHE A 88 4.67 17.62 -5.46
CA PHE A 88 4.62 17.33 -6.89
C PHE A 88 4.58 18.62 -7.71
N GLU A 89 3.77 19.59 -7.31
CA GLU A 89 3.68 20.86 -8.01
C GLU A 89 5.02 21.61 -8.02
N LYS A 90 5.76 21.53 -6.90
CA LYS A 90 7.05 22.22 -6.76
C LYS A 90 8.19 21.47 -7.46
N ALA A 91 8.17 20.16 -7.43
CA ALA A 91 9.27 19.35 -7.96
C ALA A 91 8.75 18.02 -8.52
N PRO A 92 8.07 18.02 -9.68
CA PRO A 92 7.48 16.81 -10.25
C PRO A 92 8.51 15.72 -10.57
N SER A 93 9.72 16.11 -10.96
CA SER A 93 10.78 15.15 -11.25
C SER A 93 11.24 14.37 -10.01
N ALA A 94 11.26 15.03 -8.86
CA ALA A 94 11.62 14.40 -7.60
C ALA A 94 10.58 13.36 -7.18
N PHE A 95 9.30 13.68 -7.34
CA PHE A 95 8.23 12.74 -7.07
C PHE A 95 8.30 11.52 -8.00
N ASP A 96 8.49 11.76 -9.29
CA ASP A 96 8.61 10.70 -10.29
C ASP A 96 9.76 9.74 -9.95
N TYR A 97 10.92 10.29 -9.57
CA TYR A 97 12.07 9.50 -9.17
C TYR A 97 11.75 8.59 -7.98
N LYS A 98 11.13 9.15 -6.95
CA LYS A 98 10.79 8.39 -5.74
C LYS A 98 9.73 7.33 -6.02
N TYR A 99 8.78 7.62 -6.90
CA TYR A 99 7.75 6.66 -7.27
C TYR A 99 8.36 5.46 -8.02
N ARG A 100 9.28 5.74 -8.94
CA ARG A 100 10.00 4.68 -9.66
C ARG A 100 10.85 3.84 -8.72
N GLU A 101 11.46 4.49 -7.72
CA GLU A 101 12.24 3.81 -6.70
C GLU A 101 11.37 2.85 -5.89
N LEU A 102 10.16 3.29 -5.52
CA LEU A 102 9.19 2.45 -4.83
C LEU A 102 8.79 1.23 -5.66
N ILE A 103 8.47 1.44 -6.94
CA ILE A 103 8.07 0.35 -7.82
C ILE A 103 9.22 -0.67 -7.97
N ALA A 104 10.43 -0.19 -8.15
CA ALA A 104 11.60 -1.06 -8.26
C ALA A 104 11.82 -1.87 -6.97
N HIS A 105 11.63 -1.23 -5.82
CA HIS A 105 11.74 -1.88 -4.52
C HIS A 105 10.71 -3.00 -4.37
N ILE A 106 9.46 -2.73 -4.73
CA ILE A 106 8.38 -3.72 -4.66
C ILE A 106 8.69 -4.91 -5.56
N ARG A 107 9.16 -4.66 -6.76
CA ARG A 107 9.48 -5.72 -7.73
C ARG A 107 10.68 -6.56 -7.33
N SER A 108 11.57 -6.05 -6.50
CA SER A 108 12.74 -6.78 -6.02
C SER A 108 12.43 -7.77 -4.89
N GLN A 109 11.24 -7.73 -4.36
CA GLN A 109 10.84 -8.58 -3.22
C GLN A 109 10.44 -9.99 -3.63
#